data_30f8d6a98d5da1471920093429b32f52
#
_entry.id   30f8d6a98d5da1471920093429b32f52
#
_cell.length_a   1.000
_cell.length_b   1.000
_cell.length_c   1.000
_cell.angle_alpha   90.00
_cell.angle_beta   90.00
_cell.angle_gamma   90.00
#
_symmetry.space_group_name_H-M   'P 1'
#
loop_
_entity.id
_entity.type
_entity.pdbx_description
1 polymer ?
#
loop_
_entity_poly.entity_id
_entity_poly.type
_entity_poly.pdbx_seq_one_letter_code
_entity_poly.pdbx_strand_id
1 'polypeptide(L)'
;MAQVGDKLPNVNITVIDKEGQKSVAANEYFAGKKAVLFALPGAFTPTCSETHLPGFVVHYDDITGKGVDAVACLSVNDAFVMKAWQDTQNAEKIAMVADGGGALTKALDLVLDTADFGGTRSRRYSMILDDGVITHLNLEKGGDFEVSGADTILKQLG
;
A
#
# COMPACT_ATOMS: atom_id res chain seq x y z
N MET A 1 -13.24 1.70 11.01
CA MET A 1 -12.61 1.13 9.80
C MET A 1 -12.72 2.12 8.65
N ALA A 2 -11.66 2.27 7.90
CA ALA A 2 -11.65 3.15 6.73
C ALA A 2 -12.70 2.72 5.71
N GLN A 3 -13.28 3.68 5.02
CA GLN A 3 -14.32 3.44 4.01
C GLN A 3 -14.23 4.50 2.91
N VAL A 4 -14.91 4.22 1.79
CA VAL A 4 -14.98 5.15 0.67
C VAL A 4 -15.54 6.50 1.14
N GLY A 5 -14.89 7.57 0.72
CA GLY A 5 -15.21 8.94 1.14
C GLY A 5 -14.33 9.47 2.26
N ASP A 6 -13.63 8.61 2.98
CA ASP A 6 -12.71 9.04 4.03
C ASP A 6 -11.45 9.67 3.44
N LYS A 7 -10.90 10.64 4.15
CA LYS A 7 -9.59 11.22 3.84
C LYS A 7 -8.52 10.45 4.60
N LEU A 8 -7.33 10.34 4.00
CA LEU A 8 -6.19 9.81 4.72
C LEU A 8 -5.85 10.68 5.93
N PRO A 9 -5.50 10.06 7.06
CA PRO A 9 -5.22 10.80 8.27
C PRO A 9 -3.88 11.55 8.20
N ASN A 10 -3.75 12.58 9.04
CA ASN A 10 -2.49 13.30 9.24
C ASN A 10 -1.60 12.49 10.21
N VAL A 11 -0.98 11.45 9.68
CA VAL A 11 -0.11 10.53 10.42
C VAL A 11 1.21 10.41 9.67
N ASN A 12 2.33 10.55 10.38
CA ASN A 12 3.64 10.43 9.76
C ASN A 12 3.92 9.00 9.30
N ILE A 13 4.44 8.91 8.09
CA ILE A 13 4.91 7.67 7.48
C ILE A 13 6.31 7.87 6.94
N THR A 14 7.03 6.78 6.76
CA THR A 14 8.30 6.81 6.04
C THR A 14 8.07 6.27 4.64
N VAL A 15 8.42 7.04 3.61
CA VAL A 15 8.21 6.65 2.22
C VAL A 15 9.56 6.53 1.53
N ILE A 16 9.73 5.45 0.77
CA ILE A 16 10.90 5.23 -0.09
C ILE A 16 10.39 5.26 -1.52
N ASP A 17 10.72 6.30 -2.25
CA ASP A 17 10.35 6.47 -3.65
C ASP A 17 11.57 6.88 -4.49
N LYS A 18 11.33 7.35 -5.72
CA LYS A 18 12.42 7.74 -6.64
C LYS A 18 13.30 8.86 -6.10
N GLU A 19 12.78 9.68 -5.20
CA GLU A 19 13.51 10.78 -4.57
C GLU A 19 14.30 10.32 -3.34
N GLY A 20 14.16 9.06 -2.94
CA GLY A 20 14.81 8.50 -1.78
C GLY A 20 13.86 8.32 -0.60
N GLN A 21 14.42 8.23 0.60
CA GLN A 21 13.66 8.02 1.82
C GLN A 21 13.31 9.36 2.47
N LYS A 22 12.05 9.50 2.87
CA LYS A 22 11.59 10.72 3.56
C LYS A 22 10.51 10.39 4.58
N SER A 23 10.42 11.24 5.61
CA SER A 23 9.33 11.21 6.59
C SER A 23 8.33 12.29 6.23
N VAL A 24 7.05 11.92 6.10
CA VAL A 24 6.01 12.83 5.63
C VAL A 24 4.67 12.38 6.20
N ALA A 25 3.73 13.31 6.38
CA ALA A 25 2.37 12.94 6.74
C ALA A 25 1.67 12.25 5.57
N ALA A 26 0.91 11.20 5.86
CA ALA A 26 0.23 10.42 4.83
C ALA A 26 -0.70 11.29 3.96
N ASN A 27 -1.50 12.15 4.59
CA ASN A 27 -2.39 13.04 3.85
C ASN A 27 -1.63 14.04 2.96
N GLU A 28 -0.44 14.45 3.36
CA GLU A 28 0.39 15.36 2.56
C GLU A 28 1.06 14.65 1.40
N TYR A 29 1.53 13.42 1.61
CA TYR A 29 2.20 12.66 0.56
C TYR A 29 1.27 12.41 -0.62
N PHE A 30 0.02 12.11 -0.36
CA PHE A 30 -0.98 11.79 -1.39
C PHE A 30 -1.80 13.00 -1.84
N ALA A 31 -1.57 14.19 -1.29
CA ALA A 31 -2.30 15.39 -1.68
C ALA A 31 -2.06 15.73 -3.15
N GLY A 32 -3.10 16.11 -3.87
CA GLY A 32 -3.03 16.51 -5.27
C GLY A 32 -2.70 15.40 -6.24
N LYS A 33 -2.72 14.15 -5.80
CA LYS A 33 -2.38 12.99 -6.62
C LYS A 33 -3.56 12.06 -6.78
N LYS A 34 -3.67 11.43 -7.95
CA LYS A 34 -4.45 10.21 -8.11
C LYS A 34 -3.49 9.05 -7.85
N ALA A 35 -3.76 8.26 -6.84
CA ALA A 35 -2.84 7.24 -6.38
C ALA A 35 -3.54 5.90 -6.15
N VAL A 36 -2.76 4.84 -6.27
CA VAL A 36 -3.16 3.50 -5.85
C VAL A 36 -2.28 3.13 -4.66
N LEU A 37 -2.92 2.79 -3.55
CA LEU A 37 -2.24 2.28 -2.36
C LEU A 37 -2.70 0.87 -2.11
N PHE A 38 -1.79 -0.08 -2.09
CA PHE A 38 -2.11 -1.44 -1.67
C PHE A 38 -1.27 -1.81 -0.45
N ALA A 39 -1.84 -2.66 0.39
CA ALA A 39 -1.22 -3.04 1.65
C ALA A 39 -1.29 -4.54 1.84
N LEU A 40 -0.36 -5.05 2.62
CA LEU A 40 -0.19 -6.48 2.82
C LEU A 40 0.44 -6.74 4.19
N PRO A 41 0.27 -7.99 4.71
CA PRO A 41 0.74 -8.31 6.06
C PRO A 41 2.25 -8.27 6.27
N GLY A 42 3.06 -8.46 5.24
CA GLY A 42 4.50 -8.38 5.49
C GLY A 42 5.37 -8.55 4.27
N ALA A 43 6.44 -7.74 4.22
CA ALA A 43 7.52 -7.92 3.26
C ALA A 43 8.14 -9.32 3.45
N PHE A 44 8.60 -9.92 2.36
CA PHE A 44 9.24 -11.24 2.33
C PHE A 44 8.34 -12.40 2.73
N THR A 45 7.03 -12.19 2.89
CA THR A 45 6.08 -13.28 3.15
C THR A 45 5.55 -13.85 1.82
N PRO A 46 5.05 -15.11 1.80
CA PRO A 46 4.77 -15.80 0.52
C PRO A 46 3.83 -15.08 -0.44
N THR A 47 2.57 -14.88 -0.08
CA THR A 47 1.59 -14.26 -0.99
C THR A 47 1.97 -12.82 -1.35
N CYS A 48 2.52 -12.09 -0.40
CA CYS A 48 2.96 -10.71 -0.60
C CYS A 48 4.08 -10.63 -1.63
N SER A 49 5.04 -11.56 -1.57
CA SER A 49 6.23 -11.57 -2.42
C SER A 49 6.04 -12.31 -3.73
N GLU A 50 5.11 -13.27 -3.79
CA GLU A 50 4.93 -14.13 -4.96
C GLU A 50 3.79 -13.67 -5.86
N THR A 51 2.81 -12.97 -5.31
CA THR A 51 1.59 -12.64 -6.04
C THR A 51 1.18 -11.17 -5.94
N HIS A 52 1.05 -10.63 -4.73
CA HIS A 52 0.45 -9.29 -4.55
C HIS A 52 1.35 -8.19 -5.13
N LEU A 53 2.56 -8.03 -4.62
CA LEU A 53 3.50 -7.03 -5.14
C LEU A 53 3.87 -7.29 -6.61
N PRO A 54 4.23 -8.52 -7.01
CA PRO A 54 4.56 -8.76 -8.42
C PRO A 54 3.46 -8.39 -9.40
N GLY A 55 2.20 -8.58 -9.05
CA GLY A 55 1.08 -8.16 -9.88
C GLY A 55 1.07 -6.67 -10.17
N PHE A 56 1.36 -5.85 -9.16
CA PHE A 56 1.47 -4.41 -9.33
C PHE A 56 2.74 -3.99 -10.09
N VAL A 57 3.84 -4.72 -9.93
CA VAL A 57 5.05 -4.49 -10.72
C VAL A 57 4.79 -4.72 -12.20
N VAL A 58 4.15 -5.84 -12.55
CA VAL A 58 3.82 -6.21 -13.93
C VAL A 58 2.87 -5.18 -14.57
N HIS A 59 1.87 -4.73 -13.82
CA HIS A 59 0.84 -3.82 -14.35
C HIS A 59 1.09 -2.35 -14.06
N TYR A 60 2.28 -2.00 -13.59
CA TYR A 60 2.58 -0.62 -13.22
C TYR A 60 2.31 0.37 -14.36
N ASP A 61 2.80 0.08 -15.56
CA ASP A 61 2.63 0.97 -16.71
C ASP A 61 1.18 1.05 -17.15
N ASP A 62 0.44 -0.05 -17.07
CA ASP A 62 -1.00 -0.06 -17.38
C ASP A 62 -1.77 0.83 -16.41
N ILE A 63 -1.44 0.77 -15.13
CA ILE A 63 -2.09 1.57 -14.09
C ILE A 63 -1.77 3.06 -14.28
N THR A 64 -0.51 3.40 -14.42
CA THR A 64 -0.10 4.81 -14.60
C THR A 64 -0.60 5.38 -15.92
N GLY A 65 -0.72 4.55 -16.95
CA GLY A 65 -1.30 4.95 -18.24
C GLY A 65 -2.77 5.36 -18.14
N LYS A 66 -3.46 5.03 -17.06
CA LYS A 66 -4.84 5.44 -16.80
C LYS A 66 -4.95 6.70 -15.94
N GLY A 67 -3.88 7.47 -15.81
CA GLY A 67 -3.87 8.75 -15.11
C GLY A 67 -3.50 8.66 -13.64
N VAL A 68 -2.96 7.55 -13.19
CA VAL A 68 -2.48 7.37 -11.82
C VAL A 68 -1.08 7.97 -11.70
N ASP A 69 -0.90 8.88 -10.75
CA ASP A 69 0.38 9.59 -10.53
C ASP A 69 1.36 8.78 -9.68
N ALA A 70 0.85 7.92 -8.79
CA ALA A 70 1.70 7.14 -7.89
C ALA A 70 1.05 5.80 -7.55
N VAL A 71 1.88 4.76 -7.49
CA VAL A 71 1.50 3.45 -6.95
C VAL A 71 2.37 3.19 -5.73
N ALA A 72 1.74 2.91 -4.60
CA ALA A 72 2.42 2.74 -3.32
C ALA A 72 2.02 1.44 -2.64
N CYS A 73 2.97 0.84 -1.94
CA CYS A 73 2.79 -0.41 -1.18
C CYS A 73 3.07 -0.16 0.29
N LEU A 74 2.10 -0.48 1.14
CA LEU A 74 2.22 -0.34 2.60
C LEU A 74 2.42 -1.69 3.27
N SER A 75 3.32 -1.73 4.23
CA SER A 75 3.45 -2.84 5.16
C SER A 75 3.90 -2.34 6.52
N VAL A 76 3.53 -3.06 7.58
CA VAL A 76 4.02 -2.78 8.94
C VAL A 76 5.40 -3.41 9.07
N ASN A 77 6.36 -2.79 8.41
CA ASN A 77 7.78 -3.11 8.41
C ASN A 77 8.56 -1.81 8.41
N ASP A 78 9.79 -1.87 8.90
CA ASP A 78 10.64 -0.67 8.90
C ASP A 78 11.17 -0.34 7.50
N ALA A 79 11.78 0.83 7.38
CA ALA A 79 12.27 1.34 6.10
C ALA A 79 13.39 0.48 5.50
N PHE A 80 14.23 -0.11 6.35
CA PHE A 80 15.34 -0.94 5.87
C PHE A 80 14.82 -2.23 5.22
N VAL A 81 13.84 -2.87 5.86
CA VAL A 81 13.20 -4.07 5.33
C VAL A 81 12.47 -3.75 4.03
N MET A 82 11.70 -2.66 4.00
CA MET A 82 10.94 -2.27 2.82
C MET A 82 11.85 -1.92 1.64
N LYS A 83 12.98 -1.26 1.89
CA LYS A 83 13.95 -0.95 0.85
C LYS A 83 14.58 -2.23 0.26
N ALA A 84 15.00 -3.15 1.11
CA ALA A 84 15.56 -4.42 0.67
C ALA A 84 14.55 -5.23 -0.15
N TRP A 85 13.30 -5.25 0.30
CA TRP A 85 12.23 -5.95 -0.41
C TRP A 85 11.92 -5.31 -1.76
N GLN A 86 11.85 -3.98 -1.81
CA GLN A 86 11.70 -3.23 -3.05
C GLN A 86 12.78 -3.61 -4.07
N ASP A 87 14.03 -3.67 -3.63
CA ASP A 87 15.16 -3.98 -4.50
C ASP A 87 15.09 -5.43 -5.01
N THR A 88 14.75 -6.39 -4.15
CA THR A 88 14.67 -7.81 -4.54
C THR A 88 13.48 -8.10 -5.46
N GLN A 89 12.43 -7.28 -5.41
CA GLN A 89 11.22 -7.46 -6.20
C GLN A 89 11.22 -6.66 -7.50
N ASN A 90 12.30 -5.93 -7.80
CA ASN A 90 12.36 -5.02 -8.95
C ASN A 90 11.21 -4.00 -8.95
N ALA A 91 10.89 -3.48 -7.77
CA ALA A 91 9.74 -2.62 -7.54
C ALA A 91 10.16 -1.14 -7.34
N GLU A 92 11.22 -0.69 -8.00
CA GLU A 92 11.80 0.64 -7.80
C GLU A 92 10.81 1.76 -8.15
N LYS A 93 9.87 1.49 -9.05
CA LYS A 93 8.86 2.47 -9.46
C LYS A 93 7.71 2.58 -8.44
N ILE A 94 7.53 1.58 -7.59
CA ILE A 94 6.48 1.56 -6.58
C ILE A 94 7.04 2.17 -5.30
N ALA A 95 6.35 3.21 -4.79
CA ALA A 95 6.73 3.82 -3.51
C ALA A 95 6.46 2.84 -2.38
N MET A 96 7.42 2.67 -1.48
CA MET A 96 7.25 1.82 -0.30
C MET A 96 6.85 2.68 0.89
N VAL A 97 5.70 2.40 1.48
CA VAL A 97 5.24 3.04 2.71
C VAL A 97 5.60 2.13 3.87
N ALA A 98 6.67 2.49 4.57
CA ALA A 98 7.14 1.75 5.73
C ALA A 98 6.39 2.23 6.97
N ASP A 99 5.32 1.53 7.32
CA ASP A 99 4.49 1.84 8.48
C ASP A 99 4.98 1.04 9.70
N GLY A 100 6.28 1.20 10.04
CA GLY A 100 6.98 0.35 10.99
C GLY A 100 6.34 0.26 12.37
N GLY A 101 5.81 1.36 12.87
CA GLY A 101 5.08 1.38 14.14
C GLY A 101 3.60 1.06 14.01
N GLY A 102 3.10 0.89 12.80
CA GLY A 102 1.68 0.61 12.55
C GLY A 102 0.76 1.82 12.71
N ALA A 103 1.31 3.04 12.75
CA ALA A 103 0.52 4.23 13.04
C ALA A 103 -0.57 4.50 12.01
N LEU A 104 -0.25 4.41 10.73
CA LEU A 104 -1.24 4.61 9.67
C LEU A 104 -2.24 3.45 9.64
N THR A 105 -1.76 2.23 9.76
CA THR A 105 -2.61 1.04 9.80
C THR A 105 -3.63 1.10 10.93
N LYS A 106 -3.21 1.54 12.12
CA LYS A 106 -4.10 1.73 13.26
C LYS A 106 -5.09 2.87 13.04
N ALA A 107 -4.64 3.98 12.47
CA ALA A 107 -5.51 5.13 12.18
C ALA A 107 -6.59 4.79 11.17
N LEU A 108 -6.30 3.89 10.22
CA LEU A 108 -7.27 3.41 9.24
C LEU A 108 -8.17 2.29 9.81
N ASP A 109 -7.85 1.78 10.99
CA ASP A 109 -8.51 0.63 11.60
C ASP A 109 -8.48 -0.61 10.68
N LEU A 110 -7.30 -0.86 10.11
CA LEU A 110 -7.04 -1.99 9.20
C LEU A 110 -5.94 -2.90 9.74
N VAL A 111 -5.91 -3.06 11.07
CA VAL A 111 -4.93 -3.89 11.76
C VAL A 111 -5.29 -5.36 11.59
N LEU A 112 -4.26 -6.16 11.32
CA LEU A 112 -4.28 -7.61 11.44
C LEU A 112 -3.38 -7.98 12.62
N ASP A 113 -3.99 -8.49 13.69
CA ASP A 113 -3.23 -8.94 14.85
C ASP A 113 -2.83 -10.39 14.63
N THR A 114 -1.52 -10.62 14.49
CA THR A 114 -0.97 -11.97 14.30
C THR A 114 -0.39 -12.56 15.58
N ALA A 115 -0.59 -11.92 16.72
CA ALA A 115 -0.13 -12.39 18.04
C ALA A 115 1.36 -12.76 18.01
N ASP A 116 1.70 -13.98 18.45
CA ASP A 116 3.10 -14.42 18.54
C ASP A 116 3.78 -14.59 17.18
N PHE A 117 3.02 -14.72 16.11
CA PHE A 117 3.61 -14.89 14.77
C PHE A 117 4.40 -13.67 14.32
N GLY A 118 3.83 -12.50 14.43
CA GLY A 118 4.47 -11.27 13.97
C GLY A 118 3.85 -9.99 14.52
N GLY A 119 3.00 -10.09 15.54
CA GLY A 119 2.40 -8.93 16.20
C GLY A 119 1.43 -8.17 15.32
N THR A 120 1.49 -6.85 15.41
CA THR A 120 0.63 -5.96 14.62
C THR A 120 1.08 -5.91 13.17
N ARG A 121 0.16 -6.23 12.26
CA ARG A 121 0.36 -6.20 10.81
C ARG A 121 -0.77 -5.43 10.17
N SER A 122 -0.64 -5.16 8.87
CA SER A 122 -1.74 -4.62 8.07
C SER A 122 -2.60 -5.75 7.52
N ARG A 123 -3.90 -5.50 7.45
CA ARG A 123 -4.77 -6.32 6.62
C ARG A 123 -4.36 -6.15 5.16
N ARG A 124 -4.77 -7.09 4.30
CA ARG A 124 -4.52 -7.00 2.86
C ARG A 124 -5.64 -6.25 2.19
N TYR A 125 -5.28 -5.21 1.46
CA TYR A 125 -6.26 -4.39 0.72
C TYR A 125 -5.59 -3.67 -0.43
N SER A 126 -6.41 -3.07 -1.31
CA SER A 126 -5.98 -2.03 -2.23
C SER A 126 -7.01 -0.92 -2.23
N MET A 127 -6.58 0.28 -2.54
CA MET A 127 -7.48 1.44 -2.63
C MET A 127 -7.03 2.40 -3.72
N ILE A 128 -7.99 3.13 -4.25
CA ILE A 128 -7.72 4.26 -5.14
C ILE A 128 -7.96 5.53 -4.34
N LEU A 129 -7.01 6.44 -4.41
CA LEU A 129 -7.03 7.74 -3.74
C LEU A 129 -7.10 8.84 -4.78
N ASP A 130 -7.94 9.83 -4.53
CA ASP A 130 -7.99 11.06 -5.31
C ASP A 130 -7.81 12.23 -4.35
N ASP A 131 -6.65 12.89 -4.44
CA ASP A 131 -6.29 13.98 -3.52
C ASP A 131 -6.44 13.56 -2.06
N GLY A 132 -5.96 12.36 -1.73
CA GLY A 132 -6.02 11.80 -0.37
C GLY A 132 -7.38 11.29 0.07
N VAL A 133 -8.40 11.31 -0.79
CA VAL A 133 -9.73 10.77 -0.49
C VAL A 133 -9.86 9.37 -1.07
N ILE A 134 -10.33 8.43 -0.28
CA ILE A 134 -10.56 7.05 -0.71
C ILE A 134 -11.78 7.01 -1.63
N THR A 135 -11.56 6.66 -2.89
CA THR A 135 -12.66 6.50 -3.87
C THR A 135 -13.05 5.05 -4.08
N HIS A 136 -12.12 4.12 -3.85
CA HIS A 136 -12.35 2.67 -3.93
C HIS A 136 -11.55 2.00 -2.82
N LEU A 137 -12.15 1.01 -2.17
CA LEU A 137 -11.48 0.19 -1.16
C LEU A 137 -11.83 -1.28 -1.39
N ASN A 138 -10.80 -2.09 -1.62
CA ASN A 138 -10.92 -3.53 -1.88
C ASN A 138 -10.25 -4.27 -0.72
N LEU A 139 -11.04 -4.64 0.27
CA LEU A 139 -10.55 -5.27 1.49
C LEU A 139 -10.72 -6.78 1.42
N GLU A 140 -9.62 -7.51 1.60
CA GLU A 140 -9.64 -8.97 1.63
C GLU A 140 -10.25 -9.49 2.93
N LYS A 141 -10.78 -10.69 2.86
CA LYS A 141 -11.26 -11.42 4.04
C LYS A 141 -10.12 -12.30 4.55
N GLY A 142 -9.74 -12.13 5.81
CA GLY A 142 -8.68 -12.94 6.42
C GLY A 142 -7.38 -12.90 5.63
N GLY A 143 -6.86 -14.05 5.26
CA GLY A 143 -5.64 -14.17 4.47
C GLY A 143 -5.84 -14.30 2.97
N ASP A 144 -7.06 -14.10 2.47
CA ASP A 144 -7.39 -14.30 1.06
C ASP A 144 -6.69 -13.27 0.16
N PHE A 145 -6.56 -13.62 -1.11
CA PHE A 145 -6.11 -12.73 -2.17
C PHE A 145 -7.02 -12.88 -3.38
N GLU A 146 -8.14 -12.16 -3.41
CA GLU A 146 -9.17 -12.26 -4.45
C GLU A 146 -9.56 -10.90 -5.03
N VAL A 147 -9.59 -9.85 -4.19
CA VAL A 147 -10.18 -8.56 -4.58
C VAL A 147 -9.19 -7.38 -4.55
N SER A 148 -7.97 -7.57 -4.06
CA SER A 148 -7.02 -6.47 -3.84
C SER A 148 -5.89 -6.41 -4.85
N GLY A 149 -5.94 -7.20 -5.91
CA GLY A 149 -4.90 -7.26 -6.91
C GLY A 149 -4.95 -6.13 -7.93
N ALA A 150 -3.89 -6.05 -8.75
CA ALA A 150 -3.78 -5.05 -9.80
C ALA A 150 -4.89 -5.14 -10.84
N ASP A 151 -5.38 -6.33 -11.12
CA ASP A 151 -6.48 -6.55 -12.06
C ASP A 151 -7.78 -5.87 -11.61
N THR A 152 -8.09 -5.95 -10.31
CA THR A 152 -9.26 -5.25 -9.74
C THR A 152 -9.10 -3.74 -9.88
N ILE A 153 -7.92 -3.22 -9.54
CA ILE A 153 -7.63 -1.79 -9.68
C ILE A 153 -7.79 -1.34 -11.13
N LEU A 154 -7.27 -2.09 -12.09
CA LEU A 154 -7.38 -1.75 -13.51
C LEU A 154 -8.83 -1.66 -13.98
N LYS A 155 -9.68 -2.57 -13.52
CA LYS A 155 -11.12 -2.53 -13.83
C LYS A 155 -11.79 -1.29 -13.24
N GLN A 156 -11.41 -0.92 -12.04
CA GLN A 156 -11.98 0.25 -11.34
C GLN A 156 -11.52 1.57 -11.96
N LEU A 157 -10.34 1.60 -12.55
CA LEU A 157 -9.83 2.78 -13.25
C LEU A 157 -10.49 2.99 -14.63
N GLY A 158 -11.07 1.95 -15.16
CA GLY A 158 -11.68 2.01 -16.48
C GLY A 158 -10.66 1.78 -17.57
#